data_44d68706bae00f1935c97fbfc7d3dc32
#
_entry.id   44d68706bae00f1935c97fbfc7d3dc32
#
_cell.length_a   1.000
_cell.length_b   1.000
_cell.length_c   1.000
_cell.angle_alpha   90.00
_cell.angle_beta   90.00
_cell.angle_gamma   90.00
#
_symmetry.space_group_name_H-M   'P 1'
#
loop_
_entity.id
_entity.type
_entity.pdbx_description
1 polymer ?
#
loop_
_entity_poly.entity_id
_entity_poly.type
_entity_poly.pdbx_seq_one_letter_code
_entity_poly.pdbx_strand_id
1 'polypeptide(L)'
;MEEPQYLDWNNSFDILDKAHEQGIFVLIIGQKGTGKTTLVREYAKRKSVKLESINFSLRTRESHLVGTKNLSEGTIGFNEGILVKSMKEGSLLYLDEINAAEADVLLRLDEVLDDRRQVVLKESGGETIKAEKSWFVISTINPLTHVGTKELPPQLLSRFPVRLRLDYPPEETEFEIVKKHVPNADESSTKQGIKLANILRQAAAVEELYYSPSLRETIAYAKLVQNQTQPKEAAQIVFGNVYAQWGNIELQKVNDIIASMYEK
;
A
#
# COMPACT_ATOMS: atom_id res chain seq x y z
N MET A 1 5.36 20.98 5.18
CA MET A 1 6.37 19.98 4.80
C MET A 1 5.87 19.33 3.52
N GLU A 2 6.62 19.38 2.43
CA GLU A 2 6.29 18.63 1.22
C GLU A 2 6.27 17.15 1.54
N GLU A 3 5.24 16.44 1.05
CA GLU A 3 5.20 14.97 1.17
C GLU A 3 6.42 14.40 0.41
N PRO A 4 7.12 13.41 1.00
CA PRO A 4 8.30 12.85 0.37
C PRO A 4 7.93 12.18 -0.95
N GLN A 5 8.61 12.58 -2.03
CA GLN A 5 8.41 12.05 -3.37
C GLN A 5 8.80 10.57 -3.44
N TYR A 6 8.01 9.78 -4.18
CA TYR A 6 8.39 8.42 -4.52
C TYR A 6 9.64 8.40 -5.41
N LEU A 7 10.63 7.59 -5.04
CA LEU A 7 11.79 7.31 -5.89
C LEU A 7 11.48 6.08 -6.75
N ASP A 8 11.38 6.30 -8.05
CA ASP A 8 11.09 5.22 -9.00
C ASP A 8 12.40 4.48 -9.38
N TRP A 9 12.67 3.39 -8.68
CA TRP A 9 13.87 2.57 -8.90
C TRP A 9 13.63 1.36 -9.81
N ASN A 10 12.36 1.06 -10.16
CA ASN A 10 11.96 -0.11 -10.93
C ASN A 10 11.07 0.20 -12.15
N ASN A 11 11.12 1.45 -12.64
CA ASN A 11 10.30 1.93 -13.76
C ASN A 11 8.79 1.80 -13.58
N SER A 12 8.31 1.87 -12.32
CA SER A 12 6.88 1.76 -12.00
C SER A 12 6.04 2.81 -12.72
N PHE A 13 6.53 4.05 -12.84
CA PHE A 13 5.79 5.11 -13.51
C PHE A 13 5.61 4.85 -15.00
N ASP A 14 6.62 4.34 -15.70
CA ASP A 14 6.52 4.00 -17.13
C ASP A 14 5.47 2.89 -17.37
N ILE A 15 5.43 1.89 -16.49
CA ILE A 15 4.42 0.81 -16.54
C ILE A 15 3.02 1.38 -16.30
N LEU A 16 2.86 2.24 -15.28
CA LEU A 16 1.58 2.89 -14.98
C LEU A 16 1.12 3.79 -16.11
N ASP A 17 2.04 4.54 -16.75
CA ASP A 17 1.72 5.39 -17.89
C ASP A 17 1.20 4.59 -19.07
N LYS A 18 1.89 3.53 -19.48
CA LYS A 18 1.49 2.65 -20.56
C LYS A 18 0.15 1.97 -20.29
N ALA A 19 -0.07 1.52 -19.06
CA ALA A 19 -1.33 0.92 -18.66
C ALA A 19 -2.49 1.94 -18.70
N HIS A 20 -2.27 3.14 -18.19
CA HIS A 20 -3.26 4.20 -18.16
C HIS A 20 -3.67 4.65 -19.58
N GLU A 21 -2.69 4.87 -20.46
CA GLU A 21 -2.93 5.25 -21.85
C GLU A 21 -3.78 4.22 -22.63
N GLN A 22 -3.61 2.95 -22.31
CA GLN A 22 -4.38 1.85 -22.89
C GLN A 22 -5.67 1.54 -22.11
N GLY A 23 -5.90 2.22 -20.99
CA GLY A 23 -7.04 1.98 -20.12
C GLY A 23 -7.01 0.59 -19.45
N ILE A 24 -5.85 0.01 -19.22
CA ILE A 24 -5.69 -1.32 -18.60
C ILE A 24 -5.47 -1.16 -17.10
N PHE A 25 -6.34 -1.73 -16.28
CA PHE A 25 -6.23 -1.61 -14.83
C PHE A 25 -5.02 -2.35 -14.26
N VAL A 26 -4.46 -1.81 -13.19
CA VAL A 26 -3.19 -2.27 -12.60
C VAL A 26 -3.38 -2.81 -11.20
N LEU A 27 -2.78 -3.97 -10.91
CA LEU A 27 -2.65 -4.53 -9.58
C LEU A 27 -1.19 -4.42 -9.11
N ILE A 28 -0.98 -3.72 -8.01
CA ILE A 28 0.34 -3.64 -7.37
C ILE A 28 0.41 -4.67 -6.25
N ILE A 29 1.38 -5.57 -6.35
CA ILE A 29 1.61 -6.65 -5.40
C ILE A 29 2.89 -6.33 -4.63
N GLY A 30 2.83 -6.26 -3.31
CA GLY A 30 4.03 -6.01 -2.53
C GLY A 30 3.77 -6.04 -1.03
N GLN A 31 4.83 -6.23 -0.27
CA GLN A 31 4.74 -6.27 1.18
C GLN A 31 4.31 -4.93 1.78
N LYS A 32 3.88 -4.96 3.04
CA LYS A 32 3.51 -3.75 3.76
C LYS A 32 4.72 -2.81 3.88
N GLY A 33 4.48 -1.51 3.63
CA GLY A 33 5.52 -0.50 3.78
C GLY A 33 6.58 -0.45 2.66
N THR A 34 6.33 -1.09 1.49
CA THR A 34 7.19 -0.97 0.29
C THR A 34 6.95 0.32 -0.53
N GLY A 35 6.00 1.16 -0.11
CA GLY A 35 5.73 2.43 -0.80
C GLY A 35 4.58 2.39 -1.82
N LYS A 36 3.75 1.33 -1.87
CA LYS A 36 2.61 1.21 -2.81
C LYS A 36 1.70 2.45 -2.84
N THR A 37 1.24 2.88 -1.67
CA THR A 37 0.36 4.06 -1.56
C THR A 37 1.07 5.35 -1.97
N THR A 38 2.37 5.48 -1.65
CA THR A 38 3.19 6.64 -2.04
C THR A 38 3.36 6.69 -3.56
N LEU A 39 3.61 5.53 -4.20
CA LEU A 39 3.68 5.41 -5.66
C LEU A 39 2.40 5.92 -6.32
N VAL A 40 1.23 5.43 -5.87
CA VAL A 40 -0.07 5.81 -6.48
C VAL A 40 -0.38 7.29 -6.29
N ARG A 41 -0.12 7.85 -5.09
CA ARG A 41 -0.32 9.29 -4.83
C ARG A 41 0.59 10.16 -5.69
N GLU A 42 1.87 9.81 -5.78
CA GLU A 42 2.81 10.53 -6.61
C GLU A 42 2.46 10.42 -8.10
N TYR A 43 2.00 9.25 -8.55
CA TYR A 43 1.50 9.04 -9.90
C TYR A 43 0.32 9.96 -10.21
N ALA A 44 -0.69 10.00 -9.34
CA ALA A 44 -1.85 10.89 -9.51
C ALA A 44 -1.45 12.36 -9.59
N LYS A 45 -0.49 12.79 -8.73
CA LYS A 45 0.05 14.15 -8.72
C LYS A 45 0.77 14.48 -10.04
N ARG A 46 1.61 13.58 -10.53
CA ARG A 46 2.34 13.73 -11.82
C ARG A 46 1.39 13.87 -13.01
N LYS A 47 0.32 13.09 -13.02
CA LYS A 47 -0.69 13.14 -14.08
C LYS A 47 -1.69 14.29 -13.89
N SER A 48 -1.64 15.00 -12.78
CA SER A 48 -2.63 16.03 -12.42
C SER A 48 -4.07 15.51 -12.48
N VAL A 49 -4.26 14.23 -12.11
CA VAL A 49 -5.58 13.59 -12.05
C VAL A 49 -6.09 13.55 -10.63
N LYS A 50 -7.41 13.68 -10.48
CA LYS A 50 -8.06 13.55 -9.17
C LYS A 50 -7.91 12.11 -8.68
N LEU A 51 -7.49 11.94 -7.43
CA LEU A 51 -7.36 10.65 -6.77
C LEU A 51 -8.49 10.43 -5.80
N GLU A 52 -9.31 9.41 -6.04
CA GLU A 52 -10.25 8.86 -5.08
C GLU A 52 -9.66 7.57 -4.52
N SER A 53 -9.69 7.38 -3.19
CA SER A 53 -9.06 6.22 -2.57
C SER A 53 -9.87 5.62 -1.45
N ILE A 54 -9.88 4.28 -1.39
CA ILE A 54 -10.48 3.52 -0.30
C ILE A 54 -9.50 2.43 0.15
N ASN A 55 -9.35 2.29 1.47
CA ASN A 55 -8.62 1.17 2.08
C ASN A 55 -9.61 0.11 2.51
N PHE A 56 -9.41 -1.12 2.05
CA PHE A 56 -10.30 -2.24 2.35
C PHE A 56 -9.98 -2.89 3.69
N SER A 57 -11.01 -3.38 4.32
CA SER A 57 -10.96 -4.15 5.55
C SER A 57 -12.18 -5.06 5.64
N LEU A 58 -12.25 -5.93 6.64
CA LEU A 58 -13.42 -6.74 6.95
C LEU A 58 -14.69 -5.92 7.26
N ARG A 59 -14.56 -4.61 7.50
CA ARG A 59 -15.69 -3.70 7.76
C ARG A 59 -16.12 -2.92 6.51
N THR A 60 -15.39 -3.05 5.41
CA THR A 60 -15.77 -2.42 4.13
C THR A 60 -17.01 -3.11 3.60
N ARG A 61 -18.02 -2.32 3.24
CA ARG A 61 -19.32 -2.79 2.73
C ARG A 61 -19.53 -2.30 1.31
N GLU A 62 -20.38 -2.98 0.57
CA GLU A 62 -20.81 -2.58 -0.78
C GLU A 62 -21.30 -1.12 -0.81
N SER A 63 -22.02 -0.69 0.22
CA SER A 63 -22.53 0.69 0.33
C SER A 63 -21.44 1.77 0.33
N HIS A 64 -20.23 1.46 0.79
CA HIS A 64 -19.12 2.40 0.72
C HIS A 64 -18.63 2.60 -0.72
N LEU A 65 -18.79 1.56 -1.56
CA LEU A 65 -18.45 1.60 -2.99
C LEU A 65 -19.54 2.24 -3.82
N VAL A 66 -20.75 1.75 -3.68
CA VAL A 66 -21.87 2.11 -4.56
C VAL A 66 -22.64 3.32 -4.02
N GLY A 67 -22.93 3.34 -2.73
CA GLY A 67 -23.67 4.41 -2.09
C GLY A 67 -24.88 3.92 -1.29
N THR A 68 -25.60 4.85 -0.68
CA THR A 68 -26.74 4.59 0.19
C THR A 68 -27.88 5.55 -0.06
N LYS A 69 -29.13 5.09 0.11
CA LYS A 69 -30.28 6.00 0.24
C LYS A 69 -30.18 6.78 1.53
N ASN A 70 -30.48 8.05 1.45
CA ASN A 70 -30.68 8.90 2.62
C ASN A 70 -32.07 9.51 2.60
N LEU A 71 -32.60 9.79 3.78
CA LEU A 71 -33.83 10.56 3.95
C LEU A 71 -33.45 11.91 4.54
N SER A 72 -33.63 12.98 3.77
CA SER A 72 -33.40 14.35 4.23
C SER A 72 -34.64 15.18 3.94
N GLU A 73 -35.17 15.84 4.96
CA GLU A 73 -36.34 16.74 4.87
C GLU A 73 -37.56 16.12 4.16
N GLY A 74 -37.78 14.80 4.36
CA GLY A 74 -38.93 14.09 3.76
C GLY A 74 -38.69 13.66 2.30
N THR A 75 -37.54 13.95 1.73
CA THR A 75 -37.15 13.54 0.37
C THR A 75 -36.13 12.42 0.43
N ILE A 76 -36.33 11.35 -0.38
CA ILE A 76 -35.37 10.25 -0.52
C ILE A 76 -34.31 10.71 -1.51
N GLY A 77 -33.08 10.90 -1.01
CA GLY A 77 -31.89 11.15 -1.79
C GLY A 77 -31.02 9.89 -1.92
N PHE A 78 -29.98 9.98 -2.73
CA PHE A 78 -28.94 8.95 -2.85
C PHE A 78 -27.56 9.57 -2.65
N ASN A 79 -26.82 9.06 -1.67
CA ASN A 79 -25.43 9.45 -1.46
C ASN A 79 -24.53 8.46 -2.21
N GLU A 80 -23.87 8.93 -3.25
CA GLU A 80 -22.98 8.13 -4.07
C GLU A 80 -21.75 7.65 -3.28
N GLY A 81 -21.41 6.37 -3.44
CA GLY A 81 -20.18 5.80 -2.93
C GLY A 81 -18.98 6.18 -3.80
N ILE A 82 -17.79 5.86 -3.30
CA ILE A 82 -16.53 6.29 -3.91
C ILE A 82 -16.33 5.73 -5.33
N LEU A 83 -16.78 4.52 -5.59
CA LEU A 83 -16.70 3.87 -6.90
C LEU A 83 -17.55 4.64 -7.92
N VAL A 84 -18.84 4.86 -7.61
CA VAL A 84 -19.77 5.57 -8.48
C VAL A 84 -19.28 6.99 -8.78
N LYS A 85 -18.84 7.69 -7.72
CA LYS A 85 -18.29 9.04 -7.84
C LYS A 85 -17.07 9.06 -8.75
N SER A 86 -16.10 8.16 -8.55
CA SER A 86 -14.89 8.08 -9.38
C SER A 86 -15.21 7.78 -10.84
N MET A 87 -16.19 6.90 -11.11
CA MET A 87 -16.63 6.56 -12.47
C MET A 87 -17.22 7.78 -13.19
N LYS A 88 -18.11 8.53 -12.53
CA LYS A 88 -18.74 9.73 -13.08
C LYS A 88 -17.75 10.87 -13.35
N GLU A 89 -16.78 11.03 -12.47
CA GLU A 89 -15.77 12.09 -12.56
C GLU A 89 -14.59 11.71 -13.50
N GLY A 90 -14.47 10.44 -13.90
CA GLY A 90 -13.32 9.97 -14.68
C GLY A 90 -12.00 10.07 -13.92
N SER A 91 -12.03 9.95 -12.60
CA SER A 91 -10.87 10.09 -11.74
C SER A 91 -10.06 8.78 -11.63
N LEU A 92 -8.83 8.87 -11.10
CA LEU A 92 -8.05 7.72 -10.68
C LEU A 92 -8.67 7.14 -9.41
N LEU A 93 -9.12 5.89 -9.45
CA LEU A 93 -9.60 5.15 -8.29
C LEU A 93 -8.50 4.25 -7.73
N TYR A 94 -8.13 4.49 -6.48
CA TYR A 94 -7.17 3.66 -5.77
C TYR A 94 -7.86 2.75 -4.75
N LEU A 95 -7.74 1.44 -4.99
CA LEU A 95 -8.31 0.38 -4.16
C LEU A 95 -7.18 -0.26 -3.33
N ASP A 96 -6.98 0.22 -2.10
CA ASP A 96 -5.87 -0.23 -1.25
C ASP A 96 -6.25 -1.48 -0.44
N GLU A 97 -5.38 -2.49 -0.50
CA GLU A 97 -5.52 -3.76 0.23
C GLU A 97 -6.82 -4.53 -0.09
N ILE A 98 -7.20 -4.62 -1.38
CA ILE A 98 -8.49 -5.26 -1.77
C ILE A 98 -8.64 -6.69 -1.28
N ASN A 99 -7.55 -7.41 -1.03
CA ASN A 99 -7.58 -8.77 -0.50
C ASN A 99 -7.88 -8.87 1.02
N ALA A 100 -8.16 -7.74 1.67
CA ALA A 100 -8.73 -7.68 3.02
C ALA A 100 -10.27 -7.57 3.03
N ALA A 101 -10.90 -7.42 1.85
CA ALA A 101 -12.35 -7.28 1.73
C ALA A 101 -13.10 -8.61 1.88
N GLU A 102 -14.38 -8.53 2.21
CA GLU A 102 -15.30 -9.67 2.17
C GLU A 102 -15.71 -10.02 0.73
N ALA A 103 -16.18 -11.26 0.53
CA ALA A 103 -16.45 -11.81 -0.79
C ALA A 103 -17.54 -11.05 -1.57
N ASP A 104 -18.55 -10.55 -0.91
CA ASP A 104 -19.65 -9.74 -1.49
C ASP A 104 -19.12 -8.43 -2.10
N VAL A 105 -18.21 -7.77 -1.40
CA VAL A 105 -17.54 -6.56 -1.88
C VAL A 105 -16.67 -6.85 -3.11
N LEU A 106 -15.93 -7.97 -3.10
CA LEU A 106 -15.09 -8.38 -4.22
C LEU A 106 -15.92 -8.73 -5.46
N LEU A 107 -17.08 -9.38 -5.29
CA LEU A 107 -18.02 -9.67 -6.38
C LEU A 107 -18.58 -8.38 -7.00
N ARG A 108 -18.85 -7.37 -6.19
CA ARG A 108 -19.32 -6.08 -6.70
C ARG A 108 -18.24 -5.35 -7.51
N LEU A 109 -16.98 -5.45 -7.08
CA LEU A 109 -15.86 -4.91 -7.85
C LEU A 109 -15.70 -5.65 -9.19
N ASP A 110 -15.80 -6.99 -9.20
CA ASP A 110 -15.67 -7.79 -10.43
C ASP A 110 -16.73 -7.39 -11.48
N GLU A 111 -17.97 -7.14 -11.03
CA GLU A 111 -19.05 -6.68 -11.90
C GLU A 111 -18.74 -5.35 -12.60
N VAL A 112 -18.09 -4.43 -11.90
CA VAL A 112 -17.85 -3.06 -12.40
C VAL A 112 -16.55 -2.95 -13.21
N LEU A 113 -15.54 -3.76 -12.85
CA LEU A 113 -14.24 -3.73 -13.49
C LEU A 113 -14.19 -4.54 -14.81
N ASP A 114 -15.34 -4.98 -15.31
CA ASP A 114 -15.43 -5.64 -16.61
C ASP A 114 -15.27 -4.65 -17.79
N ASP A 115 -15.23 -5.16 -19.00
CA ASP A 115 -15.03 -4.36 -20.22
C ASP A 115 -16.15 -3.32 -20.47
N ARG A 116 -17.34 -3.54 -19.89
CA ARG A 116 -18.47 -2.60 -20.00
C ARG A 116 -18.27 -1.36 -19.13
N ARG A 117 -17.47 -1.47 -18.05
CA ARG A 117 -17.18 -0.39 -17.09
C ARG A 117 -18.44 0.32 -16.63
N GLN A 118 -19.41 -0.45 -16.15
CA GLN A 118 -20.70 0.08 -15.71
C GLN A 118 -21.14 -0.58 -14.41
N VAL A 119 -21.97 0.12 -13.67
CA VAL A 119 -22.63 -0.39 -12.45
C VAL A 119 -24.12 -0.11 -12.52
N VAL A 120 -24.92 -1.09 -12.10
CA VAL A 120 -26.37 -0.92 -11.94
C VAL A 120 -26.65 -0.58 -10.49
N LEU A 121 -27.18 0.60 -10.22
CA LEU A 121 -27.55 1.08 -8.88
C LEU A 121 -28.93 0.51 -8.48
N LYS A 122 -28.95 -0.73 -8.00
CA LYS A 122 -30.17 -1.38 -7.50
C LYS A 122 -30.80 -0.57 -6.36
N GLU A 123 -29.96 0.10 -5.57
CA GLU A 123 -30.30 0.97 -4.45
C GLU A 123 -30.95 2.27 -4.90
N SER A 124 -30.71 2.71 -6.14
CA SER A 124 -31.25 3.96 -6.73
C SER A 124 -32.20 3.69 -7.91
N GLY A 125 -33.05 2.66 -7.80
CA GLY A 125 -34.07 2.40 -8.82
C GLY A 125 -33.58 1.72 -10.09
N GLY A 126 -32.38 1.16 -10.11
CA GLY A 126 -31.83 0.42 -11.25
C GLY A 126 -31.13 1.30 -12.29
N GLU A 127 -30.79 2.54 -11.94
CA GLU A 127 -29.98 3.41 -12.81
C GLU A 127 -28.65 2.74 -13.16
N THR A 128 -28.26 2.81 -14.44
CA THR A 128 -26.96 2.31 -14.90
C THR A 128 -25.98 3.46 -15.06
N ILE A 129 -24.91 3.42 -14.30
CA ILE A 129 -23.80 4.37 -14.38
C ILE A 129 -22.69 3.74 -15.21
N LYS A 130 -22.26 4.44 -16.25
CA LYS A 130 -21.12 4.08 -17.07
C LYS A 130 -19.94 4.98 -16.73
N ALA A 131 -18.76 4.39 -16.62
CA ALA A 131 -17.55 5.15 -16.33
C ALA A 131 -17.15 6.07 -17.49
N GLU A 132 -16.65 7.25 -17.12
CA GLU A 132 -15.98 8.16 -18.07
C GLU A 132 -14.75 7.49 -18.68
N LYS A 133 -14.35 7.90 -19.89
CA LYS A 133 -13.23 7.29 -20.61
C LYS A 133 -11.89 7.43 -19.89
N SER A 134 -11.71 8.50 -19.12
CA SER A 134 -10.51 8.77 -18.33
C SER A 134 -10.45 8.00 -17.03
N TRP A 135 -11.52 7.28 -16.65
CA TRP A 135 -11.54 6.49 -15.43
C TRP A 135 -10.51 5.39 -15.43
N PHE A 136 -9.64 5.40 -14.44
CA PHE A 136 -8.55 4.44 -14.32
C PHE A 136 -8.49 3.87 -12.90
N VAL A 137 -8.17 2.59 -12.77
CA VAL A 137 -8.14 1.90 -11.49
C VAL A 137 -6.77 1.30 -11.23
N ILE A 138 -6.23 1.60 -10.04
CA ILE A 138 -5.06 0.93 -9.48
C ILE A 138 -5.48 0.27 -8.17
N SER A 139 -5.22 -1.02 -8.06
CA SER A 139 -5.44 -1.78 -6.83
C SER A 139 -4.14 -2.24 -6.20
N THR A 140 -4.17 -2.49 -4.90
CA THR A 140 -3.05 -3.13 -4.21
C THR A 140 -3.47 -4.37 -3.44
N ILE A 141 -2.54 -5.30 -3.30
CA ILE A 141 -2.64 -6.42 -2.38
C ILE A 141 -1.35 -6.60 -1.60
N ASN A 142 -1.47 -7.13 -0.38
CA ASN A 142 -0.35 -7.67 0.37
C ASN A 142 -0.24 -9.17 0.11
N PRO A 143 0.97 -9.77 0.15
CA PRO A 143 1.15 -11.22 0.07
C PRO A 143 0.33 -11.96 1.12
N LEU A 144 -0.06 -13.20 0.82
CA LEU A 144 -0.89 -14.04 1.69
C LEU A 144 -0.23 -14.41 3.04
N THR A 145 1.05 -14.20 3.16
CA THR A 145 1.79 -14.34 4.43
C THR A 145 1.35 -13.34 5.51
N HIS A 146 0.60 -12.30 5.13
CA HIS A 146 0.08 -11.33 6.08
C HIS A 146 -1.26 -11.75 6.68
N VAL A 147 -1.38 -11.64 8.00
CA VAL A 147 -2.62 -11.94 8.74
C VAL A 147 -3.77 -11.07 8.21
N GLY A 148 -4.92 -11.70 7.95
CA GLY A 148 -6.11 -11.00 7.47
C GLY A 148 -6.20 -10.82 5.95
N THR A 149 -5.23 -11.35 5.17
CA THR A 149 -5.30 -11.36 3.71
C THR A 149 -5.92 -12.65 3.20
N LYS A 150 -6.71 -12.56 2.12
CA LYS A 150 -7.34 -13.68 1.43
C LYS A 150 -6.84 -13.73 -0.01
N GLU A 151 -6.94 -14.89 -0.64
CA GLU A 151 -6.74 -14.98 -2.10
C GLU A 151 -7.84 -14.22 -2.83
N LEU A 152 -7.44 -13.47 -3.86
CA LEU A 152 -8.42 -12.85 -4.73
C LEU A 152 -9.04 -13.90 -5.65
N PRO A 153 -10.36 -13.84 -5.91
CA PRO A 153 -11.01 -14.70 -6.91
C PRO A 153 -10.31 -14.57 -8.27
N PRO A 154 -10.09 -15.69 -9.00
CA PRO A 154 -9.44 -15.65 -10.31
C PRO A 154 -10.13 -14.72 -11.32
N GLN A 155 -11.46 -14.58 -11.22
CA GLN A 155 -12.24 -13.66 -12.05
C GLN A 155 -11.79 -12.21 -11.82
N LEU A 156 -11.72 -11.78 -10.56
CA LEU A 156 -11.28 -10.44 -10.21
C LEU A 156 -9.80 -10.21 -10.57
N LEU A 157 -8.93 -11.20 -10.41
CA LEU A 157 -7.54 -11.13 -10.85
C LEU A 157 -7.42 -10.89 -12.36
N SER A 158 -8.34 -11.41 -13.17
CA SER A 158 -8.35 -11.21 -14.63
C SER A 158 -8.66 -9.76 -15.03
N ARG A 159 -9.31 -8.99 -14.16
CA ARG A 159 -9.59 -7.56 -14.37
C ARG A 159 -8.35 -6.69 -14.27
N PHE A 160 -7.27 -7.22 -13.72
CA PHE A 160 -5.97 -6.56 -13.55
C PHE A 160 -4.88 -7.31 -14.33
N PRO A 161 -4.88 -7.23 -15.68
CA PRO A 161 -3.89 -7.95 -16.47
C PRO A 161 -2.47 -7.40 -16.34
N VAL A 162 -2.32 -6.12 -15.98
CA VAL A 162 -1.03 -5.53 -15.62
C VAL A 162 -0.80 -5.70 -14.13
N ARG A 163 0.27 -6.43 -13.77
CA ARG A 163 0.62 -6.73 -12.39
C ARG A 163 2.02 -6.24 -12.10
N LEU A 164 2.12 -5.20 -11.28
CA LEU A 164 3.37 -4.61 -10.86
C LEU A 164 3.77 -5.18 -9.51
N ARG A 165 4.92 -5.84 -9.45
CA ARG A 165 5.50 -6.28 -8.18
C ARG A 165 6.38 -5.18 -7.60
N LEU A 166 6.11 -4.80 -6.36
CA LEU A 166 6.86 -3.79 -5.62
C LEU A 166 7.51 -4.43 -4.39
N ASP A 167 8.79 -4.74 -4.51
CA ASP A 167 9.61 -5.23 -3.40
C ASP A 167 10.24 -4.05 -2.63
N TYR A 168 11.00 -4.33 -1.58
CA TYR A 168 11.81 -3.31 -0.94
C TYR A 168 12.89 -2.81 -1.90
N PRO A 169 13.22 -1.51 -1.89
CA PRO A 169 14.24 -0.96 -2.76
C PRO A 169 15.64 -1.50 -2.42
N PRO A 170 16.59 -1.46 -3.36
CA PRO A 170 18.00 -1.68 -3.06
C PRO A 170 18.51 -0.73 -1.96
N GLU A 171 19.54 -1.13 -1.22
CA GLU A 171 20.08 -0.37 -0.06
C GLU A 171 20.40 1.09 -0.40
N GLU A 172 21.01 1.32 -1.55
CA GLU A 172 21.35 2.68 -2.01
C GLU A 172 20.10 3.55 -2.23
N THR A 173 19.09 2.97 -2.84
CA THR A 173 17.80 3.66 -3.05
C THR A 173 17.07 3.86 -1.72
N GLU A 174 17.10 2.89 -0.83
CA GLU A 174 16.52 3.03 0.51
C GLU A 174 17.21 4.14 1.30
N PHE A 175 18.54 4.23 1.20
CA PHE A 175 19.30 5.33 1.81
C PHE A 175 18.83 6.70 1.28
N GLU A 176 18.69 6.86 -0.03
CA GLU A 176 18.19 8.10 -0.63
C GLU A 176 16.74 8.42 -0.20
N ILE A 177 15.89 7.40 -0.03
CA ILE A 177 14.54 7.58 0.52
C ILE A 177 14.62 8.08 1.95
N VAL A 178 15.43 7.43 2.80
CA VAL A 178 15.60 7.85 4.20
C VAL A 178 16.13 9.26 4.28
N LYS A 179 17.12 9.63 3.46
CA LYS A 179 17.71 10.96 3.41
C LYS A 179 16.70 12.05 3.02
N LYS A 180 15.76 11.76 2.13
CA LYS A 180 14.64 12.68 1.82
C LYS A 180 13.74 12.94 3.02
N HIS A 181 13.50 11.92 3.87
CA HIS A 181 12.67 12.05 5.06
C HIS A 181 13.43 12.65 6.26
N VAL A 182 14.74 12.44 6.29
CA VAL A 182 15.63 12.81 7.40
C VAL A 182 16.93 13.41 6.81
N PRO A 183 16.89 14.68 6.32
CA PRO A 183 17.99 15.26 5.55
C PRO A 183 19.33 15.34 6.29
N ASN A 184 19.30 15.44 7.62
CA ASN A 184 20.48 15.56 8.47
C ASN A 184 20.82 14.24 9.18
N ALA A 185 20.29 13.10 8.71
CA ALA A 185 20.65 11.81 9.30
C ALA A 185 22.13 11.49 9.07
N ASP A 186 22.77 10.95 10.10
CA ASP A 186 24.15 10.44 9.97
C ASP A 186 24.19 9.30 8.96
N GLU A 187 25.06 9.43 7.98
CA GLU A 187 25.13 8.50 6.86
C GLU A 187 25.56 7.09 7.30
N SER A 188 26.58 7.02 8.16
CA SER A 188 27.14 5.74 8.63
C SER A 188 26.10 4.95 9.41
N SER A 189 25.47 5.58 10.40
CA SER A 189 24.43 4.97 11.20
C SER A 189 23.21 4.60 10.37
N THR A 190 22.80 5.45 9.44
CA THR A 190 21.64 5.19 8.57
C THR A 190 21.88 3.95 7.71
N LYS A 191 23.05 3.84 7.06
CA LYS A 191 23.43 2.65 6.27
C LYS A 191 23.47 1.39 7.14
N GLN A 192 23.96 1.50 8.37
CA GLN A 192 23.96 0.38 9.32
C GLN A 192 22.55 -0.07 9.69
N GLY A 193 21.61 0.86 9.94
CA GLY A 193 20.21 0.55 10.20
C GLY A 193 19.50 -0.11 8.99
N ILE A 194 19.77 0.36 7.77
CA ILE A 194 19.25 -0.26 6.53
C ILE A 194 19.80 -1.69 6.38
N LYS A 195 21.09 -1.88 6.61
CA LYS A 195 21.71 -3.23 6.57
C LYS A 195 21.07 -4.17 7.59
N LEU A 196 20.83 -3.69 8.83
CA LEU A 196 20.10 -4.46 9.84
C LEU A 196 18.70 -4.83 9.36
N ALA A 197 17.94 -3.86 8.83
CA ALA A 197 16.61 -4.10 8.30
C ALA A 197 16.62 -5.17 7.21
N ASN A 198 17.61 -5.16 6.31
CA ASN A 198 17.73 -6.16 5.25
C ASN A 198 18.08 -7.56 5.76
N ILE A 199 18.92 -7.68 6.78
CA ILE A 199 19.19 -8.98 7.45
C ILE A 199 17.88 -9.54 8.04
N LEU A 200 17.10 -8.71 8.74
CA LEU A 200 15.83 -9.13 9.33
C LEU A 200 14.78 -9.48 8.26
N ARG A 201 14.73 -8.73 7.16
CA ARG A 201 13.86 -9.04 5.99
C ARG A 201 14.22 -10.38 5.35
N GLN A 202 15.51 -10.68 5.20
CA GLN A 202 15.98 -11.96 4.68
C GLN A 202 15.61 -13.12 5.60
N ALA A 203 15.82 -12.98 6.90
CA ALA A 203 15.40 -13.97 7.88
C ALA A 203 13.88 -14.19 7.89
N ALA A 204 13.09 -13.13 7.75
CA ALA A 204 11.63 -13.24 7.62
C ALA A 204 11.21 -13.91 6.31
N ALA A 205 11.92 -13.69 5.20
CA ALA A 205 11.63 -14.30 3.91
C ALA A 205 11.83 -15.83 3.90
N VAL A 206 12.69 -16.35 4.77
CA VAL A 206 12.93 -17.80 4.96
C VAL A 206 12.24 -18.35 6.22
N GLU A 207 11.26 -17.61 6.74
CA GLU A 207 10.42 -17.99 7.89
C GLU A 207 11.20 -18.20 9.21
N GLU A 208 12.42 -17.66 9.32
CA GLU A 208 13.19 -17.66 10.57
C GLU A 208 12.72 -16.61 11.56
N LEU A 209 12.03 -15.57 11.07
CA LEU A 209 11.42 -14.51 11.86
C LEU A 209 10.00 -14.23 11.36
N TYR A 210 9.09 -13.90 12.28
CA TYR A 210 7.69 -13.61 11.95
C TYR A 210 7.45 -12.20 11.40
N TYR A 211 8.41 -11.28 11.58
CA TYR A 211 8.23 -9.89 11.19
C TYR A 211 9.35 -9.41 10.25
N SER A 212 8.95 -8.68 9.22
CA SER A 212 9.82 -8.06 8.23
C SER A 212 9.75 -6.54 8.37
N PRO A 213 10.83 -5.85 8.76
CA PRO A 213 10.84 -4.40 8.89
C PRO A 213 10.59 -3.71 7.54
N SER A 214 9.78 -2.65 7.55
CA SER A 214 9.47 -1.84 6.37
C SER A 214 10.34 -0.57 6.28
N LEU A 215 10.15 0.22 5.23
CA LEU A 215 10.78 1.54 5.09
C LEU A 215 10.40 2.50 6.23
N ARG A 216 9.25 2.27 6.90
CA ARG A 216 8.84 3.11 8.04
C ARG A 216 9.78 2.95 9.21
N GLU A 217 10.25 1.73 9.47
CA GLU A 217 11.19 1.44 10.54
C GLU A 217 12.58 2.01 10.23
N THR A 218 13.09 1.92 9.01
CA THR A 218 14.38 2.52 8.66
C THR A 218 14.36 4.05 8.75
N ILE A 219 13.25 4.67 8.36
CA ILE A 219 13.04 6.12 8.55
C ILE A 219 12.93 6.47 10.04
N ALA A 220 12.20 5.67 10.83
CA ALA A 220 12.07 5.91 12.27
C ALA A 220 13.41 5.78 12.99
N TYR A 221 14.20 4.77 12.64
CA TYR A 221 15.55 4.59 13.16
C TYR A 221 16.43 5.83 12.87
N ALA A 222 16.48 6.29 11.62
CA ALA A 222 17.26 7.46 11.26
C ALA A 222 16.81 8.73 12.02
N LYS A 223 15.51 8.91 12.25
CA LYS A 223 14.99 10.02 13.08
C LYS A 223 15.44 9.95 14.52
N LEU A 224 15.45 8.77 15.14
CA LEU A 224 15.91 8.61 16.52
C LEU A 224 17.41 8.91 16.64
N VAL A 225 18.22 8.39 15.72
CA VAL A 225 19.67 8.66 15.69
C VAL A 225 19.95 10.14 15.48
N GLN A 226 19.25 10.80 14.55
CA GLN A 226 19.38 12.25 14.36
C GLN A 226 19.06 13.04 15.63
N ASN A 227 18.14 12.57 16.46
CA ASN A 227 17.79 13.17 17.75
C ASN A 227 18.65 12.64 18.91
N GLN A 228 19.89 12.26 18.64
CA GLN A 228 20.91 11.87 19.62
C GLN A 228 20.67 10.56 20.38
N THR A 229 19.71 9.72 19.93
CA THR A 229 19.62 8.35 20.44
C THR A 229 20.83 7.55 19.95
N GLN A 230 21.47 6.79 20.83
CA GLN A 230 22.59 5.93 20.42
C GLN A 230 22.13 4.91 19.37
N PRO A 231 22.92 4.66 18.30
CA PRO A 231 22.52 3.78 17.20
C PRO A 231 22.06 2.39 17.63
N LYS A 232 22.76 1.77 18.59
CA LYS A 232 22.37 0.45 19.15
C LYS A 232 21.02 0.52 19.88
N GLU A 233 20.81 1.55 20.68
CA GLU A 233 19.54 1.76 21.39
C GLU A 233 18.38 2.03 20.40
N ALA A 234 18.59 2.88 19.40
CA ALA A 234 17.61 3.12 18.34
C ALA A 234 17.26 1.84 17.58
N ALA A 235 18.25 0.99 17.29
CA ALA A 235 18.04 -0.31 16.67
C ALA A 235 17.19 -1.24 17.53
N GLN A 236 17.45 -1.27 18.84
CA GLN A 236 16.66 -2.06 19.78
C GLN A 236 15.21 -1.57 19.86
N ILE A 237 15.01 -0.25 19.93
CA ILE A 237 13.67 0.35 20.03
C ILE A 237 12.86 0.09 18.76
N VAL A 238 13.47 0.29 17.60
CA VAL A 238 12.75 0.27 16.31
C VAL A 238 12.63 -1.14 15.73
N PHE A 239 13.70 -1.92 15.76
CA PHE A 239 13.73 -3.23 15.13
C PHE A 239 13.63 -4.39 16.12
N GLY A 240 14.18 -4.25 17.34
CA GLY A 240 14.24 -5.35 18.29
C GLY A 240 12.95 -5.60 19.05
N ASN A 241 12.41 -4.57 19.69
CA ASN A 241 11.33 -4.72 20.67
C ASN A 241 10.02 -5.31 20.10
N VAL A 242 9.75 -5.15 18.81
CA VAL A 242 8.56 -5.70 18.16
C VAL A 242 8.48 -7.23 18.28
N TYR A 243 9.62 -7.90 18.33
CA TYR A 243 9.67 -9.37 18.40
C TYR A 243 9.28 -9.95 19.76
N ALA A 244 9.20 -9.11 20.79
CA ALA A 244 8.69 -9.54 22.10
C ALA A 244 7.26 -10.11 22.06
N GLN A 245 6.45 -9.76 21.05
CA GLN A 245 5.10 -10.29 20.89
C GLN A 245 5.05 -11.77 20.48
N TRP A 246 6.15 -12.33 19.93
CA TRP A 246 6.27 -13.74 19.55
C TRP A 246 7.08 -14.58 20.55
N GLY A 247 7.49 -13.95 21.67
CA GLY A 247 8.17 -14.61 22.77
C GLY A 247 9.67 -14.34 22.84
N ASN A 248 10.27 -14.89 23.90
CA ASN A 248 11.67 -14.58 24.25
C ASN A 248 12.68 -15.15 23.25
N ILE A 249 12.37 -16.26 22.58
CA ILE A 249 13.30 -16.91 21.65
C ILE A 249 13.54 -16.03 20.42
N GLU A 250 12.48 -15.50 19.82
CA GLU A 250 12.60 -14.57 18.68
C GLU A 250 13.27 -13.27 19.09
N LEU A 251 12.83 -12.70 20.20
CA LEU A 251 13.44 -11.48 20.73
C LEU A 251 14.94 -11.66 20.94
N GLN A 252 15.38 -12.80 21.53
CA GLN A 252 16.79 -13.07 21.76
C GLN A 252 17.59 -13.18 20.46
N LYS A 253 17.08 -13.90 19.47
CA LYS A 253 17.71 -13.99 18.14
C LYS A 253 17.98 -12.61 17.54
N VAL A 254 16.99 -11.73 17.59
CA VAL A 254 17.13 -10.36 17.04
C VAL A 254 18.07 -9.52 17.88
N ASN A 255 18.06 -9.65 19.20
CA ASN A 255 19.01 -8.98 20.10
C ASN A 255 20.45 -9.39 19.80
N ASP A 256 20.70 -10.68 19.55
CA ASP A 256 22.02 -11.19 19.18
C ASP A 256 22.50 -10.63 17.83
N ILE A 257 21.60 -10.49 16.84
CA ILE A 257 21.90 -9.85 15.56
C ILE A 257 22.28 -8.38 15.79
N ILE A 258 21.48 -7.63 16.56
CA ILE A 258 21.75 -6.24 16.88
C ILE A 258 23.10 -6.10 17.61
N ALA A 259 23.35 -6.91 18.63
CA ALA A 259 24.61 -6.88 19.37
C ALA A 259 25.80 -7.11 18.43
N SER A 260 25.74 -8.13 17.58
CA SER A 260 26.83 -8.46 16.63
C SER A 260 27.15 -7.32 15.64
N MET A 261 26.17 -6.46 15.33
CA MET A 261 26.36 -5.35 14.39
C MET A 261 26.86 -4.06 15.06
N TYR A 262 26.56 -3.84 16.32
CA TYR A 262 26.83 -2.57 17.03
C TYR A 262 27.91 -2.68 18.12
N GLU A 263 28.46 -3.87 18.41
CA GLU A 263 29.51 -4.08 19.40
C GLU A 263 30.93 -4.15 18.81
N LYS A 264 31.11 -3.69 17.56
CA LYS A 264 32.43 -3.65 16.90
C LYS A 264 33.10 -2.32 17.08
#